data_ac319892f268b6d165b1edca42abaacb
#
_entry.id   ac319892f268b6d165b1edca42abaacb
#
_cell.length_a   1.000
_cell.length_b   1.000
_cell.length_c   1.000
_cell.angle_alpha   90.00
_cell.angle_beta   90.00
_cell.angle_gamma   90.00
#
_symmetry.space_group_name_H-M   'P 1'
#
loop_
_entity.id
_entity.type
_entity.pdbx_description
1 polymer ?
#
loop_
_entity_poly.entity_id
_entity_poly.type
_entity_poly.pdbx_seq_one_letter_code
_entity_poly.pdbx_strand_id
1 'polypeptide(L)'
;VHNGIIENYRELIADYELESVLKSETDSEVVAALLNKFYTGDPDEAIKKTVSKLKGTFALVILFEDHQGEIYSVRNVSPIVATLCKEGAMLASDLTALCRFTNRYFVVPEYHILKLAKDAIVLKDFNGNQVEPDYLEVDWELNNAGKNGYPFYMEKEIMEQPDAIERTITNRITSGMPDFTAD
;
A
#
# COMPACT_ATOMS: atom_id res chain seq x y z
N VAL A 1 -7.28 -1.95 8.05
CA VAL A 1 -7.48 -2.42 6.64
C VAL A 1 -6.25 -3.18 6.21
N HIS A 2 -6.43 -4.25 5.44
CA HIS A 2 -5.35 -5.09 4.92
C HIS A 2 -5.57 -5.34 3.43
N ASN A 3 -4.50 -5.21 2.65
CA ASN A 3 -4.42 -5.64 1.26
C ASN A 3 -3.23 -6.60 1.14
N GLY A 4 -3.46 -7.83 0.72
CA GLY A 4 -2.44 -8.87 0.62
C GLY A 4 -2.89 -10.19 1.23
N ILE A 5 -1.94 -11.07 1.56
CA ILE A 5 -2.18 -12.39 2.14
C ILE A 5 -1.13 -12.66 3.22
N ILE A 6 -1.58 -12.99 4.43
CA ILE A 6 -0.71 -13.46 5.51
C ILE A 6 -0.66 -14.99 5.45
N GLU A 7 0.37 -15.53 4.83
CA GLU A 7 0.50 -16.96 4.52
C GLU A 7 0.54 -17.84 5.77
N ASN A 8 1.16 -17.34 6.84
CA ASN A 8 1.34 -18.08 8.09
C ASN A 8 0.27 -17.80 9.16
N TYR A 9 -0.91 -17.28 8.79
CA TYR A 9 -1.94 -16.88 9.76
C TYR A 9 -2.37 -18.03 10.68
N ARG A 10 -2.42 -19.28 10.19
CA ARG A 10 -2.78 -20.44 11.01
C ARG A 10 -1.73 -20.79 12.06
N GLU A 11 -0.44 -20.66 11.70
CA GLU A 11 0.67 -20.83 12.66
C GLU A 11 0.58 -19.76 13.75
N LEU A 12 0.30 -18.52 13.37
CA LEU A 12 0.15 -17.41 14.31
C LEU A 12 -1.04 -17.58 15.27
N ILE A 13 -2.16 -18.14 14.79
CA ILE A 13 -3.29 -18.47 15.65
C ILE A 13 -2.87 -19.44 16.75
N ALA A 14 -2.18 -20.53 16.38
CA ALA A 14 -1.73 -21.55 17.32
C ALA A 14 -0.64 -21.02 18.27
N ASP A 15 0.40 -20.36 17.73
CA ASP A 15 1.56 -19.89 18.50
C ASP A 15 1.18 -18.82 19.55
N TYR A 16 0.15 -18.04 19.24
CA TYR A 16 -0.30 -16.93 20.10
C TYR A 16 -1.63 -17.18 20.80
N GLU A 17 -2.21 -18.39 20.67
CA GLU A 17 -3.46 -18.80 21.32
C GLU A 17 -4.62 -17.83 21.01
N LEU A 18 -4.81 -17.51 19.72
CA LEU A 18 -5.77 -16.48 19.29
C LEU A 18 -7.17 -16.99 19.04
N GLU A 19 -7.42 -18.30 19.05
CA GLU A 19 -8.71 -18.92 18.68
C GLU A 19 -9.89 -18.30 19.42
N SER A 20 -9.71 -17.96 20.72
CA SER A 20 -10.79 -17.45 21.56
C SER A 20 -11.19 -16.01 21.28
N VAL A 21 -10.33 -15.23 20.59
CA VAL A 21 -10.54 -13.81 20.33
C VAL A 21 -10.98 -13.54 18.88
N LEU A 22 -10.75 -14.48 17.98
CA LEU A 22 -11.14 -14.35 16.57
C LEU A 22 -12.63 -14.59 16.38
N LYS A 23 -13.26 -13.80 15.50
CA LYS A 23 -14.68 -13.88 15.14
C LYS A 23 -14.91 -14.26 13.68
N SER A 24 -13.87 -14.28 12.88
CA SER A 24 -13.89 -14.63 11.47
C SER A 24 -12.74 -15.56 11.11
N GLU A 25 -12.73 -16.05 9.87
CA GLU A 25 -11.67 -16.90 9.32
C GLU A 25 -10.64 -16.09 8.51
N THR A 26 -10.66 -14.74 8.59
CA THR A 26 -9.79 -13.90 7.79
C THR A 26 -8.39 -13.77 8.42
N ASP A 27 -7.37 -13.84 7.60
CA ASP A 27 -6.00 -13.55 7.99
C ASP A 27 -5.81 -12.13 8.52
N SER A 28 -6.61 -11.18 8.03
CA SER A 28 -6.60 -9.79 8.48
C SER A 28 -6.96 -9.63 9.96
N GLU A 29 -7.89 -10.44 10.48
CA GLU A 29 -8.27 -10.40 11.89
C GLU A 29 -7.14 -10.91 12.78
N VAL A 30 -6.35 -11.88 12.32
CA VAL A 30 -5.15 -12.37 13.02
C VAL A 30 -4.15 -11.25 13.23
N VAL A 31 -3.94 -10.39 12.22
CA VAL A 31 -3.07 -9.20 12.36
C VAL A 31 -3.60 -8.26 13.44
N ALA A 32 -4.91 -7.98 13.45
CA ALA A 32 -5.51 -7.12 14.47
C ALA A 32 -5.38 -7.71 15.89
N ALA A 33 -5.58 -9.02 16.03
CA ALA A 33 -5.43 -9.74 17.30
C ALA A 33 -3.98 -9.69 17.82
N LEU A 34 -2.98 -9.86 16.92
CA LEU A 34 -1.57 -9.74 17.27
C LEU A 34 -1.19 -8.32 17.67
N LEU A 35 -1.66 -7.31 16.92
CA LEU A 35 -1.45 -5.91 17.27
C LEU A 35 -1.98 -5.63 18.67
N ASN A 36 -3.20 -6.04 18.97
CA ASN A 36 -3.79 -5.88 20.30
C ASN A 36 -2.98 -6.61 21.39
N LYS A 37 -2.48 -7.82 21.10
CA LYS A 37 -1.67 -8.60 22.05
C LYS A 37 -0.32 -7.94 22.37
N PHE A 38 0.31 -7.30 21.36
CA PHE A 38 1.63 -6.67 21.51
C PHE A 38 1.54 -5.19 21.91
N TYR A 39 0.35 -4.60 21.87
CA TYR A 39 0.16 -3.20 22.19
C TYR A 39 0.29 -2.94 23.70
N THR A 40 1.19 -2.04 24.06
CA THR A 40 1.45 -1.61 25.44
C THR A 40 1.48 -0.08 25.58
N GLY A 41 0.75 0.62 24.69
CA GLY A 41 0.71 2.09 24.63
C GLY A 41 1.66 2.69 23.59
N ASP A 42 2.46 1.88 22.88
CA ASP A 42 3.34 2.32 21.81
C ASP A 42 2.97 1.63 20.48
N PRO A 43 2.34 2.36 19.52
CA PRO A 43 1.99 1.83 18.21
C PRO A 43 3.19 1.32 17.40
N ASP A 44 4.32 2.04 17.41
CA ASP A 44 5.48 1.67 16.62
C ASP A 44 6.03 0.31 17.06
N GLU A 45 6.13 0.08 18.37
CA GLU A 45 6.59 -1.19 18.93
C GLU A 45 5.60 -2.34 18.67
N ALA A 46 4.29 -2.09 18.78
CA ALA A 46 3.26 -3.09 18.48
C ALA A 46 3.30 -3.50 16.99
N ILE A 47 3.44 -2.52 16.09
CA ILE A 47 3.56 -2.76 14.65
C ILE A 47 4.82 -3.57 14.35
N LYS A 48 5.98 -3.17 14.86
CA LYS A 48 7.25 -3.89 14.65
C LYS A 48 7.17 -5.34 15.10
N LYS A 49 6.68 -5.57 16.34
CA LYS A 49 6.52 -6.92 16.90
C LYS A 49 5.58 -7.76 16.03
N THR A 50 4.44 -7.22 15.63
CA THR A 50 3.47 -7.92 14.79
C THR A 50 4.10 -8.26 13.43
N VAL A 51 4.60 -7.25 12.71
CA VAL A 51 5.16 -7.40 11.36
C VAL A 51 6.33 -8.38 11.33
N SER A 52 7.15 -8.43 12.39
CA SER A 52 8.25 -9.39 12.50
C SER A 52 7.80 -10.86 12.52
N LYS A 53 6.52 -11.13 12.74
CA LYS A 53 5.93 -12.48 12.76
C LYS A 53 5.19 -12.84 11.49
N LEU A 54 4.82 -11.83 10.68
CA LEU A 54 4.07 -12.05 9.46
C LEU A 54 4.96 -12.60 8.34
N LYS A 55 4.41 -13.57 7.58
CA LYS A 55 4.96 -14.06 6.31
C LYS A 55 3.93 -13.79 5.21
N GLY A 56 4.41 -13.42 4.02
CA GLY A 56 3.56 -13.12 2.87
C GLY A 56 3.60 -11.66 2.47
N THR A 57 2.62 -11.24 1.69
CA THR A 57 2.52 -9.88 1.15
C THR A 57 1.44 -9.10 1.88
N PHE A 58 1.72 -7.87 2.25
CA PHE A 58 0.74 -7.06 2.96
C PHE A 58 0.96 -5.55 2.77
N ALA A 59 -0.14 -4.83 2.82
CA ALA A 59 -0.23 -3.41 3.06
C ALA A 59 -1.26 -3.20 4.16
N LEU A 60 -0.81 -2.72 5.31
CA LEU A 60 -1.62 -2.55 6.50
C LEU A 60 -1.88 -1.07 6.76
N VAL A 61 -3.13 -0.72 7.05
CA VAL A 61 -3.52 0.59 7.56
C VAL A 61 -4.23 0.37 8.90
N ILE A 62 -3.71 0.99 9.94
CA ILE A 62 -4.00 0.65 11.34
C ILE A 62 -4.44 1.93 12.07
N LEU A 63 -5.47 1.78 12.89
CA LEU A 63 -5.93 2.79 13.82
C LEU A 63 -5.81 2.24 15.24
N PHE A 64 -5.32 3.05 16.16
CA PHE A 64 -5.31 2.76 17.60
C PHE A 64 -6.33 3.66 18.30
N GLU A 65 -7.10 3.10 19.20
CA GLU A 65 -8.22 3.79 19.86
C GLU A 65 -7.76 5.01 20.67
N ASP A 66 -6.63 4.90 21.33
CA ASP A 66 -6.02 5.94 22.15
C ASP A 66 -5.10 6.92 21.40
N HIS A 67 -4.91 6.70 20.07
CA HIS A 67 -4.17 7.58 19.16
C HIS A 67 -5.11 8.24 18.13
N GLN A 68 -6.09 8.99 18.63
CA GLN A 68 -7.09 9.64 17.78
C GLN A 68 -6.45 10.70 16.87
N GLY A 69 -6.87 10.68 15.58
CA GLY A 69 -6.33 11.59 14.56
C GLY A 69 -5.02 11.13 13.94
N GLU A 70 -4.52 9.96 14.30
CA GLU A 70 -3.34 9.33 13.71
C GLU A 70 -3.73 8.06 12.94
N ILE A 71 -3.14 7.88 11.77
CA ILE A 71 -3.23 6.66 10.96
C ILE A 71 -1.83 6.10 10.81
N TYR A 72 -1.68 4.82 11.09
CA TYR A 72 -0.42 4.12 10.91
C TYR A 72 -0.48 3.19 9.71
N SER A 73 0.63 3.04 9.01
CA SER A 73 0.71 2.14 7.88
C SER A 73 2.08 1.50 7.78
N VAL A 74 2.10 0.26 7.32
CA VAL A 74 3.31 -0.52 7.05
C VAL A 74 3.03 -1.48 5.91
N ARG A 75 4.04 -1.76 5.09
CA ARG A 75 3.88 -2.68 3.96
C ARG A 75 5.06 -3.63 3.78
N ASN A 76 4.75 -4.73 3.09
CA ASN A 76 5.70 -5.64 2.47
C ASN A 76 5.13 -6.10 1.12
N VAL A 77 5.81 -5.84 0.01
CA VAL A 77 5.42 -6.12 -1.39
C VAL A 77 4.20 -5.30 -1.84
N SER A 78 3.01 -5.51 -1.24
CA SER A 78 1.78 -4.79 -1.61
C SER A 78 1.99 -3.27 -1.54
N PRO A 79 1.60 -2.49 -2.58
CA PRO A 79 1.94 -1.09 -2.67
C PRO A 79 1.15 -0.21 -1.69
N ILE A 80 1.80 0.83 -1.18
CA ILE A 80 1.19 1.99 -0.55
C ILE A 80 1.92 3.23 -1.06
N VAL A 81 1.14 4.18 -1.54
CA VAL A 81 1.59 5.53 -1.88
C VAL A 81 1.01 6.53 -0.89
N ALA A 82 1.76 7.57 -0.58
CA ALA A 82 1.32 8.59 0.36
C ALA A 82 1.74 10.00 -0.09
N THR A 83 1.04 10.98 0.43
CA THR A 83 1.32 12.40 0.17
C THR A 83 0.86 13.27 1.33
N LEU A 84 1.48 14.45 1.43
CA LEU A 84 0.96 15.57 2.21
C LEU A 84 0.61 16.70 1.24
N CYS A 85 -0.66 17.05 1.18
CA CYS A 85 -1.20 18.09 0.31
C CYS A 85 -2.03 19.12 1.11
N LYS A 86 -2.68 20.04 0.43
CA LYS A 86 -3.49 21.09 1.10
C LYS A 86 -4.68 20.52 1.89
N GLU A 87 -5.23 19.43 1.42
CA GLU A 87 -6.36 18.74 2.04
C GLU A 87 -5.95 17.89 3.25
N GLY A 88 -4.66 17.69 3.45
CA GLY A 88 -4.08 16.91 4.56
C GLY A 88 -3.19 15.77 4.09
N ALA A 89 -2.82 14.91 5.03
CA ALA A 89 -2.05 13.70 4.75
C ALA A 89 -2.97 12.60 4.21
N MET A 90 -2.56 11.96 3.13
CA MET A 90 -3.33 10.92 2.44
C MET A 90 -2.46 9.72 2.13
N LEU A 91 -3.06 8.53 2.10
CA LEU A 91 -2.46 7.31 1.60
C LEU A 91 -3.46 6.51 0.76
N ALA A 92 -2.93 5.72 -0.17
CA ALA A 92 -3.72 4.82 -1.02
C ALA A 92 -2.88 3.62 -1.46
N SER A 93 -3.54 2.56 -1.93
CA SER A 93 -2.86 1.43 -2.57
C SER A 93 -2.44 1.72 -4.01
N ASP A 94 -3.05 2.75 -4.63
CA ASP A 94 -2.80 3.15 -6.00
C ASP A 94 -2.79 4.67 -6.15
N LEU A 95 -1.91 5.17 -7.02
CA LEU A 95 -1.72 6.60 -7.24
C LEU A 95 -2.95 7.30 -7.84
N THR A 96 -3.76 6.59 -8.62
CA THR A 96 -4.97 7.14 -9.24
C THR A 96 -5.96 7.70 -8.21
N ALA A 97 -5.97 7.16 -6.99
CA ALA A 97 -6.79 7.68 -5.91
C ALA A 97 -6.32 9.06 -5.40
N LEU A 98 -5.04 9.38 -5.53
CA LEU A 98 -4.44 10.63 -5.07
C LEU A 98 -4.38 11.72 -6.15
N CYS A 99 -4.46 11.36 -7.44
CA CYS A 99 -4.24 12.28 -8.56
C CYS A 99 -5.22 13.47 -8.62
N ARG A 100 -6.37 13.38 -7.94
CA ARG A 100 -7.32 14.49 -7.83
C ARG A 100 -6.88 15.59 -6.87
N PHE A 101 -5.95 15.27 -5.97
CA PHE A 101 -5.53 16.15 -4.88
C PHE A 101 -4.13 16.68 -5.10
N THR A 102 -3.26 15.88 -5.75
CA THR A 102 -1.85 16.23 -5.93
C THR A 102 -1.22 15.45 -7.08
N ASN A 103 -0.18 16.01 -7.66
CA ASN A 103 0.74 15.31 -8.56
C ASN A 103 2.03 14.85 -7.84
N ARG A 104 2.17 15.15 -6.54
CA ARG A 104 3.36 14.85 -5.74
C ARG A 104 3.04 13.76 -4.72
N TYR A 105 3.81 12.69 -4.73
CA TYR A 105 3.61 11.54 -3.86
C TYR A 105 4.94 10.84 -3.58
N PHE A 106 4.95 9.91 -2.64
CA PHE A 106 6.05 8.96 -2.47
C PHE A 106 5.50 7.54 -2.28
N VAL A 107 6.32 6.56 -2.63
CA VAL A 107 6.04 5.16 -2.34
C VAL A 107 6.58 4.86 -0.95
N VAL A 108 5.73 4.34 -0.07
CA VAL A 108 6.17 3.96 1.27
C VAL A 108 7.15 2.81 1.15
N PRO A 109 8.40 2.91 1.66
CA PRO A 109 9.35 1.81 1.59
C PRO A 109 8.89 0.60 2.41
N GLU A 110 9.35 -0.59 2.04
CA GLU A 110 9.04 -1.80 2.80
C GLU A 110 9.62 -1.75 4.21
N TYR A 111 8.88 -2.33 5.17
CA TYR A 111 9.29 -2.37 6.57
C TYR A 111 9.60 -0.99 7.18
N HIS A 112 8.89 0.04 6.70
CA HIS A 112 8.87 1.36 7.31
C HIS A 112 7.49 1.63 7.89
N ILE A 113 7.45 2.29 9.04
CA ILE A 113 6.22 2.74 9.68
C ILE A 113 5.95 4.15 9.21
N LEU A 114 4.84 4.30 8.51
CA LEU A 114 4.29 5.58 8.12
C LEU A 114 3.24 5.98 9.16
N LYS A 115 3.40 7.15 9.77
CA LYS A 115 2.38 7.78 10.60
C LYS A 115 1.87 9.04 9.90
N LEU A 116 0.55 9.10 9.70
CA LEU A 116 -0.14 10.26 9.17
C LEU A 116 -0.95 10.91 10.29
N ALA A 117 -0.80 12.22 10.42
CA ALA A 117 -1.73 13.09 11.12
C ALA A 117 -2.33 14.07 10.11
N LYS A 118 -3.28 14.89 10.50
CA LYS A 118 -3.97 15.80 9.57
C LYS A 118 -3.00 16.61 8.70
N ASP A 119 -2.01 17.23 9.31
CA ASP A 119 -1.10 18.18 8.65
C ASP A 119 0.37 17.72 8.72
N ALA A 120 0.61 16.44 8.96
CA ALA A 120 1.96 15.90 9.10
C ALA A 120 2.08 14.44 8.66
N ILE A 121 3.24 14.12 8.12
CA ILE A 121 3.66 12.74 7.83
C ILE A 121 4.99 12.50 8.54
N VAL A 122 5.10 11.36 9.22
CA VAL A 122 6.33 10.87 9.81
C VAL A 122 6.60 9.47 9.26
N LEU A 123 7.76 9.27 8.65
CA LEU A 123 8.22 7.98 8.16
C LEU A 123 9.41 7.52 9.01
N LYS A 124 9.35 6.30 9.52
CA LYS A 124 10.42 5.71 10.33
C LYS A 124 10.82 4.34 9.80
N ASP A 125 12.11 4.03 9.83
CA ASP A 125 12.59 2.65 9.65
C ASP A 125 12.26 1.79 10.89
N PHE A 126 12.49 0.47 10.80
CA PHE A 126 12.27 -0.44 11.93
C PHE A 126 13.30 -0.29 13.07
N ASN A 127 14.36 0.49 12.89
CA ASN A 127 15.28 0.88 13.96
C ASN A 127 14.79 2.11 14.73
N GLY A 128 13.70 2.75 14.25
CA GLY A 128 13.13 3.95 14.85
C GLY A 128 13.72 5.26 14.33
N ASN A 129 14.62 5.20 13.34
CA ASN A 129 15.18 6.41 12.74
C ASN A 129 14.15 7.05 11.81
N GLN A 130 13.98 8.35 11.92
CA GLN A 130 13.15 9.10 10.99
C GLN A 130 13.83 9.16 9.61
N VAL A 131 13.05 8.92 8.56
CA VAL A 131 13.50 8.92 7.17
C VAL A 131 12.70 9.98 6.41
N GLU A 132 13.39 10.77 5.61
CA GLU A 132 12.71 11.72 4.73
C GLU A 132 12.06 10.98 3.55
N PRO A 133 10.76 11.23 3.24
CA PRO A 133 10.11 10.64 2.09
C PRO A 133 10.75 11.10 0.77
N ASP A 134 11.03 10.15 -0.13
CA ASP A 134 11.48 10.42 -1.49
C ASP A 134 10.28 10.74 -2.39
N TYR A 135 9.99 12.03 -2.52
CA TYR A 135 8.85 12.50 -3.28
C TYR A 135 9.10 12.45 -4.78
N LEU A 136 8.14 11.86 -5.48
CA LEU A 136 8.04 11.81 -6.93
C LEU A 136 6.96 12.78 -7.42
N GLU A 137 7.12 13.30 -8.63
CA GLU A 137 6.10 14.08 -9.31
C GLU A 137 5.66 13.35 -10.59
N VAL A 138 4.36 13.36 -10.84
CA VAL A 138 3.78 12.78 -12.05
C VAL A 138 3.07 13.87 -12.81
N ASP A 139 3.39 13.96 -14.09
CA ASP A 139 2.65 14.78 -15.05
C ASP A 139 1.45 13.95 -15.56
N TRP A 140 0.34 14.07 -14.84
CA TRP A 140 -0.89 13.35 -15.20
C TRP A 140 -1.83 14.30 -15.93
N GLU A 141 -2.06 14.02 -17.18
CA GLU A 141 -3.30 14.47 -17.80
C GLU A 141 -4.43 13.67 -17.16
N LEU A 142 -5.21 14.33 -16.30
CA LEU A 142 -6.39 13.78 -15.59
C LEU A 142 -7.37 13.02 -16.52
N ASN A 143 -7.30 13.29 -17.82
CA ASN A 143 -8.10 12.66 -18.87
C ASN A 143 -7.82 11.16 -19.02
N ASN A 144 -6.61 10.67 -18.71
CA ASN A 144 -6.25 9.26 -18.91
C ASN A 144 -6.67 8.35 -17.74
N ALA A 145 -6.87 8.90 -16.54
CA ALA A 145 -7.34 8.13 -15.37
C ALA A 145 -8.86 7.93 -15.35
N GLY A 146 -9.62 8.61 -16.21
CA GLY A 146 -11.06 8.52 -16.31
C GLY A 146 -11.55 7.33 -17.11
N LYS A 147 -12.86 7.06 -17.05
CA LYS A 147 -13.50 6.00 -17.86
C LYS A 147 -13.58 6.32 -19.35
N ASN A 148 -13.21 7.53 -19.79
CA ASN A 148 -13.19 7.97 -21.19
C ASN A 148 -14.52 7.69 -21.95
N GLY A 149 -15.66 7.85 -21.27
CA GLY A 149 -16.99 7.62 -21.83
C GLY A 149 -17.51 6.18 -21.70
N TYR A 150 -16.71 5.24 -21.22
CA TYR A 150 -17.15 3.88 -20.95
C TYR A 150 -17.92 3.77 -19.63
N PRO A 151 -18.95 2.92 -19.52
CA PRO A 151 -19.69 2.71 -18.29
C PRO A 151 -18.85 2.02 -17.21
N PHE A 152 -17.91 1.14 -17.62
CA PHE A 152 -17.05 0.36 -16.73
C PHE A 152 -15.57 0.51 -17.09
N TYR A 153 -14.68 0.50 -16.10
CA TYR A 153 -13.22 0.49 -16.34
C TYR A 153 -12.75 -0.73 -17.11
N MET A 154 -13.26 -1.91 -16.79
CA MET A 154 -12.91 -3.14 -17.49
C MET A 154 -13.26 -3.10 -18.99
N GLU A 155 -14.40 -2.51 -19.34
CA GLU A 155 -14.78 -2.33 -20.74
C GLU A 155 -13.79 -1.40 -21.46
N LYS A 156 -13.45 -0.26 -20.83
CA LYS A 156 -12.40 0.64 -21.33
C LYS A 156 -11.10 -0.10 -21.55
N GLU A 157 -10.62 -0.84 -20.55
CA GLU A 157 -9.35 -1.57 -20.62
C GLU A 157 -9.35 -2.62 -21.73
N ILE A 158 -10.45 -3.35 -21.91
CA ILE A 158 -10.61 -4.32 -23.01
C ILE A 158 -10.50 -3.61 -24.37
N MET A 159 -11.17 -2.48 -24.53
CA MET A 159 -11.18 -1.74 -25.80
C MET A 159 -9.86 -1.03 -26.07
N GLU A 160 -9.07 -0.70 -25.06
CA GLU A 160 -7.74 -0.10 -25.17
C GLU A 160 -6.62 -1.13 -25.43
N GLN A 161 -6.89 -2.45 -25.30
CA GLN A 161 -5.87 -3.49 -25.48
C GLN A 161 -5.14 -3.43 -26.82
N PRO A 162 -5.80 -3.24 -28.00
CA PRO A 162 -5.09 -3.17 -29.26
C PRO A 162 -4.02 -2.07 -29.28
N ASP A 163 -4.39 -0.87 -28.84
CA ASP A 163 -3.48 0.28 -28.80
C ASP A 163 -2.37 0.09 -27.78
N ALA A 164 -2.68 -0.53 -26.64
CA ALA A 164 -1.69 -0.84 -25.60
C ALA A 164 -0.66 -1.85 -26.09
N ILE A 165 -1.11 -2.90 -26.78
CA ILE A 165 -0.25 -3.91 -27.39
C ILE A 165 0.62 -3.25 -28.46
N GLU A 166 0.04 -2.47 -29.37
CA GLU A 166 0.79 -1.77 -30.40
C GLU A 166 1.90 -0.90 -29.82
N ARG A 167 1.60 -0.07 -28.83
CA ARG A 167 2.62 0.76 -28.13
C ARG A 167 3.72 -0.07 -27.49
N THR A 168 3.35 -1.21 -26.91
CA THR A 168 4.32 -2.09 -26.22
C THR A 168 5.27 -2.75 -27.19
N ILE A 169 4.80 -3.18 -28.37
CA ILE A 169 5.60 -3.96 -29.32
C ILE A 169 6.32 -3.09 -30.36
N THR A 170 5.86 -1.86 -30.61
CA THR A 170 6.37 -1.00 -31.71
C THR A 170 7.89 -0.83 -31.67
N ASN A 171 8.47 -0.68 -30.49
CA ASN A 171 9.92 -0.51 -30.31
C ASN A 171 10.66 -1.82 -29.96
N ARG A 172 9.94 -2.96 -29.97
CA ARG A 172 10.47 -4.28 -29.59
C ARG A 172 10.39 -5.31 -30.72
N ILE A 173 10.07 -4.84 -31.92
CA ILE A 173 10.07 -5.65 -33.16
C ILE A 173 10.95 -4.98 -34.19
N THR A 174 12.05 -5.64 -34.56
CA THR A 174 12.94 -5.22 -35.63
C THR A 174 12.88 -6.26 -36.73
N SER A 175 12.51 -5.85 -37.99
CA SER A 175 12.39 -6.74 -39.14
C SER A 175 11.46 -7.95 -38.89
N GLY A 176 10.39 -7.78 -38.11
CA GLY A 176 9.42 -8.84 -37.79
C GLY A 176 9.87 -9.84 -36.71
N MET A 177 11.00 -9.58 -36.05
CA MET A 177 11.53 -10.41 -34.96
C MET A 177 11.57 -9.60 -33.65
N PRO A 178 11.33 -10.25 -32.50
CA PRO A 178 11.49 -9.60 -31.20
C PRO A 178 12.90 -9.05 -31.01
N ASP A 179 12.99 -7.82 -30.55
CA ASP A 179 14.23 -7.12 -30.25
C ASP A 179 14.14 -6.51 -28.85
N PHE A 180 14.95 -6.99 -27.93
CA PHE A 180 15.02 -6.55 -26.52
C PHE A 180 16.33 -5.82 -26.22
N THR A 181 17.03 -5.31 -27.22
CA THR A 181 18.32 -4.63 -27.05
C THR A 181 18.18 -3.25 -26.42
N ALA A 182 16.97 -2.72 -26.30
CA ALA A 182 16.66 -1.42 -25.70
C ALA A 182 16.16 -1.50 -24.25
N ASP A 183 16.13 -2.68 -23.66
CA ASP A 183 15.69 -2.91 -22.26
C ASP A 183 16.84 -2.81 -21.26
#